data_f49b8b2b69c631b4d2e44f66f996505b
#
_entry.id   f49b8b2b69c631b4d2e44f66f996505b
#
_cell.length_a   1.000
_cell.length_b   1.000
_cell.length_c   1.000
_cell.angle_alpha   90.00
_cell.angle_beta   90.00
_cell.angle_gamma   90.00
#
_symmetry.space_group_name_H-M   'P 1'
#
loop_
_entity.id
_entity.type
_entity.pdbx_description
1 polymer ?
#
loop_
_entity_poly.entity_id
_entity_poly.type
_entity_poly.pdbx_seq_one_letter_code
_entity_poly.pdbx_strand_id
1 'polypeptide(L)'
;MGLSASPTSSPPKKRTKSFYEGPEFELKCINSIRALSADMPSAAKSGHPGAPMGCAPMAHLLWSEVMKYSPSNPEWWNRDRFVLSNGHACALQYTMLHLSGYGLTIDDLKNFRQMGSLTPGHPENFMTKGKI
;
A
#
# COMPACT_ATOMS: atom_id res chain seq x y z
N MET A 1 -42.64 -1.79 -5.22
CA MET A 1 -41.27 -1.37 -5.56
C MET A 1 -40.56 -0.99 -4.29
N GLY A 2 -39.75 -1.89 -3.75
CA GLY A 2 -39.04 -1.66 -2.50
C GLY A 2 -37.67 -1.03 -2.79
N LEU A 3 -37.43 0.16 -2.25
CA LEU A 3 -36.12 0.78 -2.26
C LEU A 3 -35.25 0.05 -1.23
N SER A 4 -34.29 -0.71 -1.74
CA SER A 4 -33.23 -1.35 -0.94
C SER A 4 -32.36 -0.21 -0.35
N ALA A 5 -32.37 -0.04 0.97
CA ALA A 5 -31.49 0.87 1.66
C ALA A 5 -30.05 0.34 1.58
N SER A 6 -29.15 1.15 1.01
CA SER A 6 -27.72 0.89 1.02
C SER A 6 -27.19 0.86 2.46
N PRO A 7 -26.27 -0.04 2.81
CA PRO A 7 -25.69 -0.05 4.15
C PRO A 7 -24.91 1.24 4.40
N THR A 8 -25.35 2.02 5.38
CA THR A 8 -24.62 3.19 5.88
C THR A 8 -23.36 2.69 6.59
N SER A 9 -22.23 2.75 5.92
CA SER A 9 -20.94 2.48 6.55
C SER A 9 -20.62 3.56 7.57
N SER A 10 -20.55 3.18 8.84
CA SER A 10 -20.11 4.06 9.93
C SER A 10 -18.72 4.64 9.61
N PRO A 11 -18.48 5.91 9.98
CA PRO A 11 -17.16 6.53 9.79
C PRO A 11 -16.09 5.74 10.54
N PRO A 12 -14.86 5.68 10.01
CA PRO A 12 -13.77 4.96 10.66
C PRO A 12 -13.57 5.50 12.09
N LYS A 13 -13.54 4.60 13.07
CA LYS A 13 -13.27 4.95 14.46
C LYS A 13 -11.89 5.60 14.54
N LYS A 14 -11.77 6.77 15.19
CA LYS A 14 -10.47 7.36 15.56
C LYS A 14 -9.64 6.29 16.28
N ARG A 15 -8.42 6.05 15.78
CA ARG A 15 -7.46 5.16 16.47
C ARG A 15 -7.29 5.66 17.90
N THR A 16 -7.69 4.86 18.88
CA THR A 16 -7.28 5.07 20.25
C THR A 16 -5.77 4.88 20.31
N LYS A 17 -5.05 5.80 20.96
CA LYS A 17 -3.61 5.67 21.24
C LYS A 17 -3.34 4.26 21.76
N SER A 18 -2.61 3.47 21.01
CA SER A 18 -2.41 2.06 21.31
C SER A 18 -0.95 1.81 21.68
N PHE A 19 -0.70 0.66 22.23
CA PHE A 19 0.55 0.12 22.74
C PHE A 19 1.77 0.20 21.79
N TYR A 20 1.56 0.62 20.56
CA TYR A 20 2.56 0.72 19.48
C TYR A 20 2.81 2.17 19.09
N GLU A 21 3.26 2.98 20.05
CA GLU A 21 3.58 4.38 19.81
C GLU A 21 5.01 4.67 20.26
N GLY A 22 5.71 5.51 19.49
CA GLY A 22 7.03 6.01 19.80
C GLY A 22 8.02 5.89 18.66
N PRO A 23 9.13 6.63 18.72
CA PRO A 23 10.11 6.71 17.63
C PRO A 23 10.69 5.34 17.21
N GLU A 24 10.82 4.43 18.16
CA GLU A 24 11.33 3.09 17.85
C GLU A 24 10.36 2.26 17.02
N PHE A 25 9.06 2.34 17.34
CA PHE A 25 8.03 1.66 16.56
C PHE A 25 7.89 2.25 15.16
N GLU A 26 7.88 3.58 15.07
CA GLU A 26 7.86 4.28 13.77
C GLU A 26 9.05 3.86 12.90
N LEU A 27 10.24 3.79 13.49
CA LEU A 27 11.43 3.35 12.75
C LEU A 27 11.32 1.88 12.29
N LYS A 28 10.74 0.99 13.08
CA LYS A 28 10.47 -0.40 12.69
C LYS A 28 9.51 -0.46 11.50
N CYS A 29 8.43 0.32 11.52
CA CYS A 29 7.49 0.41 10.40
C CYS A 29 8.17 0.88 9.12
N ILE A 30 8.93 1.98 9.20
CA ILE A 30 9.69 2.53 8.08
C ILE A 30 10.70 1.51 7.54
N ASN A 31 11.41 0.81 8.41
CA ASN A 31 12.40 -0.19 8.00
C ASN A 31 11.74 -1.42 7.37
N SER A 32 10.55 -1.81 7.82
CA SER A 32 9.76 -2.87 7.16
C SER A 32 9.37 -2.48 5.73
N ILE A 33 8.96 -1.22 5.54
CA ILE A 33 8.67 -0.69 4.19
C ILE A 33 9.94 -0.71 3.33
N ARG A 34 11.08 -0.27 3.87
CA ARG A 34 12.37 -0.29 3.16
C ARG A 34 12.79 -1.69 2.75
N ALA A 35 12.72 -2.65 3.69
CA ALA A 35 13.13 -4.03 3.43
C ALA A 35 12.28 -4.66 2.33
N LEU A 36 10.96 -4.66 2.46
CA LEU A 36 10.05 -5.21 1.45
C LEU A 36 10.23 -4.55 0.08
N SER A 37 10.40 -3.22 0.08
CA SER A 37 10.59 -2.46 -1.16
C SER A 37 11.95 -2.75 -1.85
N ALA A 38 12.97 -3.15 -1.10
CA ALA A 38 14.27 -3.53 -1.63
C ALA A 38 14.32 -5.01 -2.05
N ASP A 39 13.64 -5.88 -1.31
CA ASP A 39 13.62 -7.33 -1.57
C ASP A 39 12.96 -7.66 -2.91
N MET A 40 11.91 -6.95 -3.30
CA MET A 40 11.22 -7.16 -4.58
C MET A 40 12.15 -7.00 -5.81
N PRO A 41 12.79 -5.83 -6.02
CA PRO A 41 13.74 -5.68 -7.14
C PRO A 41 14.94 -6.62 -7.03
N SER A 42 15.40 -6.90 -5.82
CA SER A 42 16.51 -7.81 -5.57
C SER A 42 16.19 -9.24 -6.02
N ALA A 43 15.04 -9.77 -5.61
CA ALA A 43 14.59 -11.11 -6.00
C ALA A 43 14.33 -11.20 -7.51
N ALA A 44 13.74 -10.18 -8.10
CA ALA A 44 13.47 -10.10 -9.55
C ALA A 44 14.74 -9.86 -10.38
N LYS A 45 15.87 -9.51 -9.76
CA LYS A 45 17.11 -9.02 -10.43
C LYS A 45 16.80 -7.88 -11.41
N SER A 46 15.77 -7.11 -11.12
CA SER A 46 15.25 -6.04 -11.98
C SER A 46 14.40 -5.09 -11.16
N GLY A 47 14.58 -3.80 -11.33
CA GLY A 47 13.79 -2.77 -10.64
C GLY A 47 14.64 -1.69 -10.00
N HIS A 48 14.00 -0.81 -9.22
CA HIS A 48 14.59 0.40 -8.69
C HIS A 48 14.33 0.49 -7.18
N PRO A 49 15.28 0.09 -6.32
CA PRO A 49 15.07 0.12 -4.87
C PRO A 49 15.27 1.51 -4.24
N GLY A 50 16.03 2.40 -4.89
CA GLY A 50 16.48 3.67 -4.31
C GLY A 50 15.34 4.59 -3.91
N ALA A 51 14.44 4.92 -4.84
CA ALA A 51 13.29 5.78 -4.56
C ALA A 51 12.31 5.14 -3.55
N PRO A 52 11.94 3.85 -3.65
CA PRO A 52 11.15 3.16 -2.64
C PRO A 52 11.72 3.25 -1.22
N MET A 53 13.02 3.01 -1.06
CA MET A 53 13.69 3.10 0.24
C MET A 53 13.74 4.54 0.77
N GLY A 54 14.05 5.50 -0.10
CA GLY A 54 14.14 6.91 0.27
C GLY A 54 12.80 7.52 0.66
N CYS A 55 11.71 7.10 -0.01
CA CYS A 55 10.36 7.59 0.25
C CYS A 55 9.62 6.81 1.36
N ALA A 56 10.20 5.77 1.95
CA ALA A 56 9.54 4.96 2.97
C ALA A 56 9.02 5.76 4.18
N PRO A 57 9.76 6.74 4.74
CA PRO A 57 9.24 7.58 5.83
C PRO A 57 8.02 8.39 5.43
N MET A 58 8.04 8.95 4.22
CA MET A 58 6.92 9.73 3.68
C MET A 58 5.70 8.85 3.42
N ALA A 59 5.89 7.66 2.85
CA ALA A 59 4.81 6.70 2.64
C ALA A 59 4.22 6.23 3.97
N HIS A 60 5.06 5.95 4.98
CA HIS A 60 4.59 5.61 6.30
C HIS A 60 3.67 6.70 6.86
N LEU A 61 4.11 7.96 6.88
CA LEU A 61 3.32 9.09 7.36
C LEU A 61 1.99 9.24 6.59
N LEU A 62 2.04 9.15 5.26
CA LEU A 62 0.84 9.28 4.44
C LEU A 62 -0.21 8.22 4.78
N TRP A 63 0.17 6.96 4.87
CA TRP A 63 -0.78 5.86 5.12
C TRP A 63 -1.22 5.75 6.57
N SER A 64 -0.37 6.11 7.53
CA SER A 64 -0.71 6.01 8.96
C SER A 64 -1.49 7.21 9.49
N GLU A 65 -1.21 8.43 9.00
CA GLU A 65 -1.69 9.66 9.61
C GLU A 65 -2.59 10.50 8.70
N VAL A 66 -2.31 10.54 7.40
CA VAL A 66 -2.89 11.55 6.50
C VAL A 66 -4.02 11.00 5.67
N MET A 67 -3.81 9.89 4.97
CA MET A 67 -4.76 9.35 4.00
C MET A 67 -5.97 8.70 4.65
N LYS A 68 -7.13 8.95 4.07
CA LYS A 68 -8.40 8.28 4.39
C LYS A 68 -8.65 7.22 3.34
N TYR A 69 -8.57 5.97 3.74
CA TYR A 69 -8.76 4.82 2.84
C TYR A 69 -9.42 3.65 3.57
N SER A 70 -9.93 2.69 2.82
CA SER A 70 -10.57 1.49 3.35
C SER A 70 -10.15 0.26 2.55
N PRO A 71 -9.27 -0.59 3.04
CA PRO A 71 -8.86 -1.81 2.35
C PRO A 71 -10.02 -2.79 2.11
N SER A 72 -11.00 -2.82 3.01
CA SER A 72 -12.22 -3.63 2.88
C SER A 72 -13.24 -3.08 1.88
N ASN A 73 -13.09 -1.81 1.49
CA ASN A 73 -13.93 -1.17 0.47
C ASN A 73 -13.07 -0.26 -0.43
N PRO A 74 -12.24 -0.83 -1.30
CA PRO A 74 -11.31 -0.07 -2.14
C PRO A 74 -12.02 0.83 -3.18
N GLU A 75 -13.30 0.61 -3.43
CA GLU A 75 -14.12 1.42 -4.31
C GLU A 75 -14.86 2.57 -3.59
N TRP A 76 -14.64 2.75 -2.29
CA TRP A 76 -15.23 3.85 -1.56
C TRP A 76 -14.94 5.19 -2.23
N TRP A 77 -15.98 5.85 -2.73
CA TRP A 77 -15.84 7.01 -3.60
C TRP A 77 -15.17 8.22 -2.92
N ASN A 78 -15.36 8.40 -1.60
CA ASN A 78 -14.81 9.49 -0.80
C ASN A 78 -13.45 9.14 -0.14
N ARG A 79 -12.75 8.13 -0.65
CA ARG A 79 -11.38 7.83 -0.22
C ARG A 79 -10.38 8.80 -0.83
N ASP A 80 -9.26 9.01 -0.18
CA ASP A 80 -8.10 9.63 -0.80
C ASP A 80 -7.50 8.69 -1.86
N ARG A 81 -6.87 9.27 -2.86
CA ARG A 81 -6.24 8.54 -3.96
C ARG A 81 -4.77 8.87 -4.03
N PHE A 82 -3.97 7.84 -4.01
CA PHE A 82 -2.53 7.95 -4.18
C PHE A 82 -2.16 7.74 -5.65
N VAL A 83 -1.46 8.69 -6.24
CA VAL A 83 -0.96 8.60 -7.60
C VAL A 83 0.56 8.60 -7.57
N LEU A 84 1.16 7.48 -7.98
CA LEU A 84 2.60 7.34 -8.07
C LEU A 84 3.10 7.93 -9.40
N SER A 85 3.47 9.23 -9.41
CA SER A 85 4.05 9.88 -10.58
C SER A 85 5.35 9.20 -11.02
N ASN A 86 6.12 8.73 -10.07
CA ASN A 86 7.39 8.04 -10.26
C ASN A 86 7.16 6.53 -10.44
N GLY A 87 6.56 6.12 -11.56
CA GLY A 87 6.07 4.76 -11.79
C GLY A 87 7.10 3.65 -11.53
N HIS A 88 8.39 3.91 -11.75
CA HIS A 88 9.47 2.96 -11.46
C HIS A 88 9.70 2.71 -9.95
N ALA A 89 9.13 3.56 -9.07
CA ALA A 89 9.12 3.34 -7.62
C ALA A 89 7.96 2.43 -7.16
N CYS A 90 7.36 1.68 -8.05
CA CYS A 90 6.20 0.82 -7.82
C CYS A 90 6.36 -0.18 -6.66
N ALA A 91 7.56 -0.62 -6.35
CA ALA A 91 7.83 -1.48 -5.19
C ALA A 91 7.34 -0.83 -3.88
N LEU A 92 7.46 0.49 -3.74
CA LEU A 92 6.89 1.21 -2.59
C LEU A 92 5.36 1.09 -2.53
N GLN A 93 4.69 1.32 -3.64
CA GLN A 93 3.23 1.25 -3.70
C GLN A 93 2.72 -0.16 -3.40
N TYR A 94 3.34 -1.20 -3.96
CA TYR A 94 2.97 -2.59 -3.68
C TYR A 94 3.20 -2.98 -2.23
N THR A 95 4.32 -2.53 -1.64
CA THR A 95 4.58 -2.68 -0.21
C THR A 95 3.49 -2.05 0.64
N MET A 96 3.08 -0.80 0.32
CA MET A 96 2.04 -0.12 1.07
C MET A 96 0.67 -0.80 0.90
N LEU A 97 0.33 -1.26 -0.29
CA LEU A 97 -0.90 -2.03 -0.53
C LEU A 97 -0.92 -3.34 0.27
N HIS A 98 0.20 -4.05 0.32
CA HIS A 98 0.34 -5.26 1.14
C HIS A 98 0.17 -4.97 2.63
N LEU A 99 0.96 -4.05 3.17
CA LEU A 99 0.95 -3.71 4.60
C LEU A 99 -0.38 -3.09 5.07
N SER A 100 -1.09 -2.41 4.18
CA SER A 100 -2.39 -1.79 4.48
C SER A 100 -3.57 -2.74 4.31
N GLY A 101 -3.37 -3.98 3.87
CA GLY A 101 -4.42 -4.99 3.80
C GLY A 101 -5.28 -4.95 2.54
N TYR A 102 -4.79 -4.42 1.43
CA TYR A 102 -5.49 -4.38 0.14
C TYR A 102 -5.50 -5.71 -0.63
N GLY A 103 -5.13 -6.81 0.01
CA GLY A 103 -5.21 -8.13 -0.56
C GLY A 103 -4.05 -8.54 -1.46
N LEU A 104 -2.99 -7.74 -1.57
CA LEU A 104 -1.71 -8.22 -2.07
C LEU A 104 -1.03 -9.08 -1.02
N THR A 105 -0.67 -10.29 -1.39
CA THR A 105 0.01 -11.24 -0.50
C THR A 105 1.53 -11.07 -0.58
N ILE A 106 2.24 -11.69 0.35
CA ILE A 106 3.70 -11.73 0.29
C ILE A 106 4.20 -12.48 -0.96
N ASP A 107 3.45 -13.46 -1.43
CA ASP A 107 3.80 -14.20 -2.65
C ASP A 107 3.57 -13.36 -3.91
N ASP A 108 2.58 -12.47 -3.91
CA ASP A 108 2.43 -11.47 -4.98
C ASP A 108 3.65 -10.52 -5.02
N LEU A 109 4.19 -10.13 -3.86
CA LEU A 109 5.41 -9.31 -3.79
C LEU A 109 6.65 -10.07 -4.29
N LYS A 110 6.79 -11.36 -3.94
CA LYS A 110 7.88 -12.21 -4.44
C LYS A 110 7.85 -12.39 -5.97
N ASN A 111 6.65 -12.32 -6.56
CA ASN A 111 6.46 -12.40 -8.00
C ASN A 111 6.58 -11.05 -8.72
N PHE A 112 7.22 -10.07 -8.09
CA PHE A 112 7.46 -8.75 -8.67
C PHE A 112 8.12 -8.84 -10.06
N ARG A 113 7.53 -8.15 -11.05
CA ARG A 113 7.99 -8.13 -12.45
C ARG A 113 8.00 -9.48 -13.16
N GLN A 114 7.36 -10.51 -12.61
CA GLN A 114 7.21 -11.78 -13.32
C GLN A 114 6.00 -11.70 -14.26
N MET A 115 6.04 -12.46 -15.34
CA MET A 115 4.95 -12.51 -16.32
C MET A 115 3.65 -12.96 -15.63
N GLY A 116 2.57 -12.21 -15.83
CA GLY A 116 1.26 -12.49 -15.24
C GLY A 116 1.14 -12.14 -13.74
N SER A 117 2.16 -11.53 -13.13
CA SER A 117 2.07 -11.12 -11.72
C SER A 117 1.14 -9.92 -11.52
N LEU A 118 0.63 -9.79 -10.29
CA LEU A 118 -0.15 -8.64 -9.85
C LEU A 118 0.70 -7.40 -9.51
N THR A 119 2.03 -7.55 -9.62
CA THR A 119 3.02 -6.54 -9.27
C THR A 119 3.96 -6.25 -10.45
N PRO A 120 3.43 -5.70 -11.56
CA PRO A 120 4.22 -5.37 -12.74
C PRO A 120 5.25 -4.28 -12.46
N GLY A 121 6.13 -4.02 -13.42
CA GLY A 121 7.21 -3.05 -13.29
C GLY A 121 6.77 -1.58 -13.15
N HIS A 122 5.52 -1.28 -13.51
CA HIS A 122 4.81 -0.03 -13.26
C HIS A 122 3.39 -0.40 -12.82
N PRO A 123 2.77 0.38 -11.89
CA PRO A 123 1.42 0.08 -11.43
C PRO A 123 0.40 0.19 -12.57
N GLU A 124 -0.43 -0.83 -12.68
CA GLU A 124 -1.52 -0.88 -13.67
C GLU A 124 -2.83 -1.13 -12.93
N ASN A 125 -3.81 -0.25 -13.09
CA ASN A 125 -5.07 -0.29 -12.33
C ASN A 125 -5.92 -1.54 -12.61
N PHE A 126 -5.72 -2.19 -13.75
CA PHE A 126 -6.42 -3.42 -14.14
C PHE A 126 -5.68 -4.70 -13.72
N MET A 127 -4.41 -4.60 -13.34
CA MET A 127 -3.58 -5.74 -12.91
C MET A 127 -3.43 -5.82 -11.40
N THR A 128 -3.19 -4.69 -10.76
CA THR A 128 -2.88 -4.64 -9.33
C THR A 128 -4.16 -4.54 -8.50
N LYS A 129 -4.27 -5.38 -7.47
CA LYS A 129 -5.34 -5.28 -6.48
C LYS A 129 -5.16 -4.03 -5.62
N GLY A 130 -6.27 -3.40 -5.27
CA GLY A 130 -6.25 -2.19 -4.46
C GLY A 130 -6.09 -0.93 -5.31
N LYS A 131 -7.19 -0.30 -5.60
CA LYS A 131 -7.22 0.96 -6.38
C LYS A 131 -7.00 2.14 -5.44
N ILE A 132 -5.76 2.42 -5.10
CA ILE A 132 -5.38 3.64 -4.37
C ILE A 132 -4.91 4.69 -5.33
#